data_8382ce93c4fd3e8f4e7547909b3e5a05
#
_entry.id   8382ce93c4fd3e8f4e7547909b3e5a05
#
_cell.length_a   1.000
_cell.length_b   1.000
_cell.length_c   1.000
_cell.angle_alpha   90.00
_cell.angle_beta   90.00
_cell.angle_gamma   90.00
#
_symmetry.space_group_name_H-M   'P 1'
#
loop_
_entity.id
_entity.type
_entity.pdbx_description
1 polymer ?
#
loop_
_entity_poly.entity_id
_entity_poly.type
_entity_poly.pdbx_seq_one_letter_code
_entity_poly.pdbx_strand_id
1 'polypeptide(L)' 'MILQSLHLIQDEVRQLLESGEIVRHQPIYVLSRYFTWREWMAVERELEANCFLLRDRIS' A
#
# COMPACT_ATOMS: atom_id res chain seq x y z
N MET A 1 3.09 13.85 12.80
CA MET A 1 1.92 13.34 12.10
C MET A 1 2.35 12.79 10.74
N ILE A 2 2.03 11.55 10.47
CA ILE A 2 2.37 10.93 9.20
C ILE A 2 1.21 11.13 8.24
N LEU A 3 1.49 11.80 7.13
CA LEU A 3 0.50 12.05 6.11
C LEU A 3 0.70 11.01 5.00
N GLN A 4 -0.23 10.07 4.89
CA GLN A 4 -0.20 9.08 3.82
C GLN A 4 -1.07 9.55 2.68
N SER A 5 -0.45 9.84 1.54
CA SER A 5 -1.17 10.14 0.31
C SER A 5 -1.02 8.97 -0.65
N LEU A 6 -1.93 8.87 -1.61
CA LEU A 6 -1.84 7.81 -2.63
C LEU A 6 -0.49 7.84 -3.32
N HIS A 7 0.03 9.03 -3.59
CA HIS A 7 1.31 9.19 -4.25
C HIS A 7 2.46 8.58 -3.44
N LEU A 8 2.49 8.84 -2.13
CA LEU A 8 3.50 8.27 -1.24
C LEU A 8 3.38 6.76 -1.13
N ILE A 9 2.14 6.26 -1.09
CA ILE A 9 1.88 4.84 -1.06
C ILE A 9 2.42 4.17 -2.32
N GLN A 10 2.17 4.78 -3.48
CA GLN A 10 2.66 4.26 -4.75
C GLN A 10 4.19 4.22 -4.82
N ASP A 11 4.85 5.23 -4.29
CA ASP A 11 6.31 5.26 -4.23
C ASP A 11 6.85 4.12 -3.37
N GLU A 12 6.24 3.89 -2.21
CA GLU A 12 6.63 2.81 -1.31
C GLU A 12 6.45 1.45 -1.99
N VAL A 13 5.31 1.25 -2.64
CA VAL A 13 5.02 0.02 -3.39
C VAL A 13 6.04 -0.20 -4.48
N ARG A 14 6.41 0.85 -5.20
CA ARG A 14 7.43 0.75 -6.26
C ARG A 14 8.75 0.27 -5.71
N GLN A 15 9.18 0.82 -4.57
CA GLN A 15 10.43 0.42 -3.93
C GLN A 15 10.39 -1.06 -3.51
N LEU A 16 9.27 -1.50 -2.96
CA LEU A 16 9.10 -2.89 -2.55
C LEU A 16 9.13 -3.83 -3.76
N LEU A 17 8.53 -3.42 -4.86
CA LEU A 17 8.56 -4.21 -6.10
C LEU A 17 9.97 -4.31 -6.66
N GLU A 18 10.71 -3.21 -6.65
CA GLU A 18 12.08 -3.17 -7.17
C GLU A 18 13.03 -4.01 -6.31
N SER A 19 12.81 -4.05 -5.01
CA SER A 19 13.64 -4.85 -4.11
C SER A 19 13.28 -6.33 -4.10
N GLY A 20 12.17 -6.70 -4.73
CA GLY A 20 11.70 -8.09 -4.75
C GLY A 20 10.95 -8.53 -3.50
N GLU A 21 10.67 -7.60 -2.58
CA GLU A 21 9.94 -7.91 -1.37
C GLU A 21 8.49 -8.31 -1.66
N ILE A 22 7.89 -7.72 -2.68
CA ILE A 22 6.53 -8.03 -3.12
C ILE A 22 6.51 -8.23 -4.63
N VAL A 23 5.45 -8.85 -5.12
CA VAL A 23 5.22 -9.04 -6.55
C VAL A 23 3.88 -8.46 -6.94
N ARG A 24 3.75 -8.08 -8.21
CA ARG A 24 2.60 -7.32 -8.71
C ARG A 24 1.26 -8.04 -8.57
N HIS A 25 1.25 -9.35 -8.66
CA HIS A 25 0.00 -10.11 -8.59
C HIS A 25 -0.48 -10.37 -7.17
N GLN A 26 0.27 -9.96 -6.16
CA GLN A 26 -0.17 -10.10 -4.78
C GLN A 26 -1.29 -9.10 -4.47
N PRO A 27 -2.21 -9.46 -3.56
CA PRO A 27 -3.24 -8.50 -3.14
C PRO A 27 -2.64 -7.34 -2.34
N ILE A 28 -3.32 -6.20 -2.38
CA ILE A 28 -2.85 -4.99 -1.71
C ILE A 28 -2.65 -5.20 -0.21
N TYR A 29 -3.47 -6.04 0.44
CA TYR A 29 -3.37 -6.23 1.89
C TYR A 29 -2.03 -6.77 2.36
N VAL A 30 -1.21 -7.36 1.48
CA VAL A 30 0.14 -7.82 1.88
C VAL A 30 1.03 -6.65 2.29
N LEU A 31 0.70 -5.45 1.86
CA LEU A 31 1.45 -4.25 2.22
C LEU A 31 1.38 -3.96 3.72
N SER A 32 0.37 -4.49 4.42
CA SER A 32 0.25 -4.28 5.87
C SER A 32 1.48 -4.75 6.65
N ARG A 33 2.25 -5.65 6.09
CA ARG A 33 3.48 -6.16 6.72
C ARG A 33 4.60 -5.13 6.75
N TYR A 34 4.52 -4.12 5.89
CA TYR A 34 5.59 -3.14 5.69
C TYR A 34 5.26 -1.79 6.32
N PHE A 35 4.10 -1.68 6.95
CA PHE A 35 3.66 -0.46 7.62
C PHE A 35 3.37 -0.74 9.08
N THR A 36 3.54 0.29 9.93
CA THR A 36 3.06 0.20 11.30
C THR A 36 1.53 0.16 11.28
N TRP A 37 0.94 -0.25 12.39
CA TRP A 37 -0.52 -0.33 12.49
C TRP A 37 -1.19 1.02 12.19
N ARG A 38 -0.62 2.09 12.73
CA ARG A 38 -1.17 3.44 12.49
C ARG A 38 -1.03 3.88 11.04
N GLU A 39 0.13 3.59 10.46
CA GLU A 39 0.36 3.89 9.06
C GLU A 39 -0.58 3.11 8.16
N TRP A 40 -0.79 1.85 8.49
CA TRP A 40 -1.69 1.00 7.71
C TRP A 40 -3.12 1.51 7.72
N MET A 41 -3.61 2.00 8.87
CA MET A 41 -4.94 2.59 8.92
C MET A 41 -5.07 3.80 7.98
N ALA A 42 -4.04 4.63 7.92
CA ALA A 42 -4.03 5.78 7.01
C ALA A 42 -3.97 5.33 5.55
N VAL A 43 -3.19 4.27 5.27
CA VAL A 43 -3.10 3.68 3.93
C VAL A 43 -4.46 3.15 3.48
N GLU A 44 -5.14 2.41 4.35
CA GLU A 44 -6.47 1.89 4.04
C GLU A 44 -7.45 3.00 3.68
N ARG A 45 -7.47 4.06 4.46
CA ARG A 45 -8.35 5.21 4.19
C ARG A 45 -8.06 5.82 2.83
N GLU A 46 -6.80 6.00 2.53
CA GLU A 46 -6.40 6.61 1.27
C GLU A 46 -6.79 5.73 0.08
N LEU A 47 -6.60 4.43 0.22
CA LEU A 47 -6.97 3.48 -0.82
C LEU A 47 -8.48 3.46 -1.04
N GLU A 48 -9.27 3.46 0.03
CA GLU A 48 -10.72 3.51 -0.07
C GLU A 48 -11.20 4.81 -0.75
N ALA A 49 -10.58 5.94 -0.40
CA ALA A 49 -10.92 7.22 -1.00
C ALA A 49 -10.66 7.25 -2.50
N ASN A 50 -9.75 6.40 -2.99
CA ASN A 50 -9.42 6.29 -4.40
C ASN A 50 -10.01 5.04 -5.05
N CYS A 51 -11.01 4.43 -4.43
CA CYS A 51 -11.75 3.28 -4.94
C CYS A 51 -10.94 2.00 -5.12
N PHE A 52 -9.87 1.85 -4.36
CA PHE A 52 -9.11 0.61 -4.33
C PHE A 52 -9.64 -0.31 -3.23
N LEU A 53 -9.67 -1.60 -3.51
CA LEU A 53 -10.04 -2.62 -2.52
C LEU A 53 -8.79 -3.35 -2.06
N LEU A 54 -8.75 -3.75 -0.79
CA LEU A 54 -7.58 -4.46 -0.26
C LEU A 54 -7.34 -5.81 -0.92
N ARG A 55 -8.39 -6.41 -1.48
CA ARG A 55 -8.27 -7.67 -2.22
C ARG A 55 -7.81 -7.48 -3.66
N ASP A 56 -7.76 -6.24 -4.14
CA ASP A 56 -7.28 -5.96 -5.49
C ASP A 56 -5.79 -6.27 -5.57
N ARG A 57 -5.33 -6.57 -6.76
CA ARG A 57 -3.92 -6.82 -7.00
C ARG A 57 -3.16 -5.49 -7.06
N ILE A 58 -1.89 -5.56 -6.69
CA ILE A 58 -1.03 -4.37 -6.68
C ILE A 58 -0.92 -3.76 -8.08
N SER A 59 -0.90 -4.59 -9.08
CA SER A 59 -0.80 -4.07 -10.44
C SER A 59 -1.45 -5.02 -11.46
#